data_fb94e1ee165f322ef093fe0018ad4355
#
_entry.id   fb94e1ee165f322ef093fe0018ad4355
#
_cell.length_a   1.000
_cell.length_b   1.000
_cell.length_c   1.000
_cell.angle_alpha   90.00
_cell.angle_beta   90.00
_cell.angle_gamma   90.00
#
_symmetry.space_group_name_H-M   'P 1'
#
loop_
_entity.id
_entity.type
_entity.pdbx_description
1 polymer ?
#
loop_
_entity_poly.entity_id
_entity_poly.type
_entity_poly.pdbx_seq_one_letter_code
_entity_poly.pdbx_strand_id
1 'polypeptide(L)'
;MNRIQHVYLARRSGKKHHLISKRKPPTQSAIRLGFIVFALWAFAASNSNAGSLAPVTKDLSLSGVQVWLTKGEHKLNLDSKGVILKGYDPVAYFTQKKAVKGSPKYQTTYQGAIYYFSSATDLATFKKSPSKYVPQYGGFCANGIANRQASAGDPTVFFVLKGKLYVCASPEAEKEFQSNTQTNLKKADSNWDDAYEWFY
;
A
#
# COMPACT_ATOMS: atom_id res chain seq x y z
N MET A 1 18.93 -57.90 33.69
CA MET A 1 20.23 -57.91 32.99
C MET A 1 19.91 -58.06 31.49
N ASN A 2 20.00 -57.03 30.70
CA ASN A 2 20.54 -56.99 29.35
C ASN A 2 20.27 -55.61 28.75
N ARG A 3 21.33 -54.85 28.61
CA ARG A 3 21.37 -53.60 27.85
C ARG A 3 21.37 -53.93 26.36
N ILE A 4 20.46 -53.30 25.61
CA ILE A 4 20.59 -53.23 24.14
C ILE A 4 20.82 -51.76 23.80
N GLN A 5 21.99 -51.44 23.33
CA GLN A 5 22.36 -50.14 22.80
C GLN A 5 21.86 -50.03 21.34
N HIS A 6 21.00 -49.07 21.09
CA HIS A 6 20.69 -48.69 19.70
C HIS A 6 21.67 -47.64 19.22
N VAL A 7 22.52 -48.06 18.27
CA VAL A 7 23.46 -47.23 17.51
C VAL A 7 22.64 -46.44 16.49
N TYR A 8 22.60 -45.08 16.63
CA TYR A 8 22.08 -44.18 15.60
C TYR A 8 23.15 -43.91 14.55
N LEU A 9 22.94 -44.43 13.35
CA LEU A 9 23.70 -44.08 12.17
C LEU A 9 23.34 -42.67 11.68
N ALA A 10 24.23 -41.69 11.87
CA ALA A 10 24.14 -40.36 11.30
C ALA A 10 24.41 -40.41 9.79
N ARG A 11 23.35 -40.20 9.01
CA ARG A 11 23.42 -40.02 7.57
C ARG A 11 23.90 -38.61 7.25
N ARG A 12 25.12 -38.43 6.80
CA ARG A 12 25.68 -37.19 6.27
C ARG A 12 24.94 -36.81 4.97
N SER A 13 24.14 -35.75 5.03
CA SER A 13 23.58 -35.05 3.84
C SER A 13 24.57 -33.95 3.43
N GLY A 14 25.18 -34.12 2.25
CA GLY A 14 26.09 -33.13 1.68
C GLY A 14 25.39 -31.85 1.26
N LYS A 15 25.71 -30.74 1.90
CA LYS A 15 25.32 -29.39 1.46
C LYS A 15 26.27 -28.98 0.32
N LYS A 16 25.73 -28.89 -0.89
CA LYS A 16 26.39 -28.19 -1.99
C LYS A 16 26.26 -26.67 -1.72
N HIS A 17 27.37 -26.02 -1.43
CA HIS A 17 27.49 -24.58 -1.37
C HIS A 17 27.40 -24.03 -2.79
N HIS A 18 26.27 -23.34 -3.09
CA HIS A 18 26.13 -22.56 -4.30
C HIS A 18 26.73 -21.17 -4.04
N LEU A 19 27.90 -20.92 -4.64
CA LEU A 19 28.58 -19.62 -4.61
C LEU A 19 27.77 -18.62 -5.44
N ILE A 20 27.01 -17.78 -4.76
CA ILE A 20 26.36 -16.63 -5.41
C ILE A 20 27.43 -15.54 -5.58
N SER A 21 27.87 -15.37 -6.83
CA SER A 21 28.72 -14.27 -7.28
C SER A 21 28.03 -12.93 -7.03
N LYS A 22 28.58 -12.13 -6.12
CA LYS A 22 28.19 -10.74 -5.89
C LYS A 22 28.66 -9.87 -7.05
N ARG A 23 27.79 -9.53 -7.98
CA ARG A 23 28.07 -8.49 -8.99
C ARG A 23 27.93 -7.12 -8.33
N LYS A 24 29.03 -6.35 -8.34
CA LYS A 24 29.05 -4.92 -7.97
C LYS A 24 28.17 -4.10 -8.96
N PRO A 25 27.44 -3.09 -8.48
CA PRO A 25 26.77 -2.15 -9.38
C PRO A 25 27.81 -1.23 -10.05
N PRO A 26 27.54 -0.74 -11.28
CA PRO A 26 28.44 0.15 -11.99
C PRO A 26 28.48 1.53 -11.34
N THR A 27 29.70 2.04 -11.19
CA THR A 27 30.02 3.40 -10.73
C THR A 27 29.53 4.43 -11.76
N GLN A 28 28.79 5.44 -11.29
CA GLN A 28 28.42 6.62 -12.07
C GLN A 28 29.70 7.44 -12.35
N SER A 29 30.08 7.48 -13.62
CA SER A 29 31.07 8.45 -14.12
C SER A 29 30.37 9.74 -14.53
N ALA A 30 30.80 10.80 -13.90
CA ALA A 30 30.44 12.18 -14.23
C ALA A 30 30.82 12.52 -15.69
N ILE A 31 29.89 13.10 -16.44
CA ILE A 31 30.21 13.82 -17.67
C ILE A 31 29.80 15.27 -17.49
N ARG A 32 30.85 16.11 -17.64
CA ARG A 32 30.85 17.58 -17.52
C ARG A 32 30.16 18.26 -18.71
N LEU A 33 29.56 19.38 -18.38
CA LEU A 33 29.31 20.60 -19.14
C LEU A 33 29.66 20.65 -20.65
N GLY A 34 28.69 21.09 -21.42
CA GLY A 34 28.87 21.72 -22.70
C GLY A 34 27.73 22.69 -23.00
N PHE A 35 27.94 23.99 -22.68
CA PHE A 35 27.10 25.10 -23.15
C PHE A 35 27.30 25.26 -24.63
N ILE A 36 26.22 25.20 -25.41
CA ILE A 36 26.18 25.85 -26.76
C ILE A 36 24.82 26.54 -26.89
N VAL A 37 24.91 27.86 -26.91
CA VAL A 37 23.86 28.79 -27.30
C VAL A 37 23.88 28.86 -28.84
N PHE A 38 22.78 28.63 -29.53
CA PHE A 38 22.51 29.23 -30.85
C PHE A 38 20.99 29.31 -31.13
N ALA A 39 20.55 30.53 -31.15
CA ALA A 39 19.67 31.26 -32.06
C ALA A 39 18.49 30.56 -32.74
N LEU A 40 17.34 31.12 -32.44
CA LEU A 40 16.14 31.45 -33.25
C LEU A 40 16.15 31.00 -34.72
N TRP A 41 15.14 30.19 -35.11
CA TRP A 41 14.39 30.43 -36.34
C TRP A 41 12.96 29.87 -36.18
N ALA A 42 12.02 30.79 -36.37
CA ALA A 42 10.60 30.50 -36.44
C ALA A 42 10.27 29.77 -37.74
N PHE A 43 9.57 28.63 -37.67
CA PHE A 43 8.74 28.14 -38.75
C PHE A 43 7.43 27.60 -38.15
N ALA A 44 6.38 28.35 -38.41
CA ALA A 44 5.02 27.89 -38.18
C ALA A 44 4.73 26.79 -39.23
N ALA A 45 4.42 25.60 -38.73
CA ALA A 45 3.67 24.60 -39.47
C ALA A 45 2.70 23.91 -38.50
N SER A 46 1.45 24.27 -38.66
CA SER A 46 0.30 23.58 -38.14
C SER A 46 0.36 22.09 -38.48
N ASN A 47 0.50 21.24 -37.47
CA ASN A 47 0.03 19.87 -37.56
C ASN A 47 -0.60 19.44 -36.24
N SER A 48 -1.92 19.55 -36.21
CA SER A 48 -2.82 19.02 -35.22
C SER A 48 -2.76 17.49 -35.28
N ASN A 49 -2.00 16.87 -34.41
CA ASN A 49 -2.21 15.52 -33.91
C ASN A 49 -1.27 15.23 -32.73
N ALA A 50 -1.37 16.04 -31.68
CA ALA A 50 -0.95 15.60 -30.35
C ALA A 50 -2.04 14.67 -29.86
N GLY A 51 -1.92 13.40 -30.20
CA GLY A 51 -2.68 12.36 -29.54
C GLY A 51 -2.38 12.44 -28.04
N SER A 52 -3.31 13.03 -27.31
CA SER A 52 -3.36 12.97 -25.87
C SER A 52 -3.30 11.51 -25.49
N LEU A 53 -2.13 11.05 -25.01
CA LEU A 53 -2.05 9.80 -24.26
C LEU A 53 -2.73 10.07 -22.91
N ALA A 54 -4.07 10.09 -22.93
CA ALA A 54 -4.83 9.98 -21.70
C ALA A 54 -4.37 8.68 -20.99
N PRO A 55 -4.09 8.72 -19.69
CA PRO A 55 -3.82 7.50 -18.95
C PRO A 55 -4.99 6.56 -19.18
N VAL A 56 -4.72 5.33 -19.63
CA VAL A 56 -5.73 4.29 -19.77
C VAL A 56 -6.18 3.93 -18.35
N THR A 57 -7.18 4.63 -17.86
CA THR A 57 -7.85 4.29 -16.62
C THR A 57 -8.78 3.13 -16.93
N LYS A 58 -8.38 1.92 -16.55
CA LYS A 58 -9.27 0.78 -16.60
C LYS A 58 -10.17 0.86 -15.38
N ASP A 59 -11.41 1.28 -15.59
CA ASP A 59 -12.45 1.32 -14.56
C ASP A 59 -12.85 -0.12 -14.23
N LEU A 60 -12.37 -0.63 -13.08
CA LEU A 60 -12.80 -1.90 -12.51
C LEU A 60 -13.80 -1.62 -11.42
N SER A 61 -15.05 -1.33 -11.81
CA SER A 61 -16.16 -1.23 -10.87
C SER A 61 -16.49 -2.62 -10.30
N LEU A 62 -15.97 -2.93 -9.14
CA LEU A 62 -16.40 -4.02 -8.29
C LEU A 62 -17.30 -3.44 -7.20
N SER A 63 -18.62 -3.58 -7.37
CA SER A 63 -19.66 -3.26 -6.35
C SER A 63 -19.46 -1.96 -5.55
N GLY A 64 -19.27 -0.82 -6.23
CA GLY A 64 -19.18 0.50 -5.60
C GLY A 64 -17.80 0.84 -5.02
N VAL A 65 -16.79 0.00 -5.21
CA VAL A 65 -15.39 0.27 -4.88
C VAL A 65 -14.66 0.64 -6.16
N GLN A 66 -14.27 1.90 -6.29
CA GLN A 66 -13.39 2.32 -7.39
C GLN A 66 -11.94 2.20 -6.95
N VAL A 67 -11.23 1.28 -7.61
CA VAL A 67 -9.80 1.09 -7.41
C VAL A 67 -9.08 1.81 -8.54
N TRP A 68 -8.43 2.92 -8.24
CA TRP A 68 -7.57 3.63 -9.19
C TRP A 68 -6.16 3.05 -9.06
N LEU A 69 -5.74 2.28 -10.06
CA LEU A 69 -4.39 1.75 -10.15
C LEU A 69 -3.64 2.48 -11.24
N THR A 70 -2.75 3.37 -10.88
CA THR A 70 -1.72 3.88 -11.78
C THR A 70 -0.50 2.96 -11.68
N LYS A 71 0.09 2.62 -12.82
CA LYS A 71 1.23 1.71 -12.92
C LYS A 71 2.41 2.27 -12.11
N GLY A 72 2.70 1.64 -10.96
CA GLY A 72 3.77 2.04 -10.06
C GLY A 72 3.31 2.75 -8.78
N GLU A 73 1.99 2.93 -8.57
CA GLU A 73 1.44 3.63 -7.41
C GLU A 73 0.72 2.68 -6.45
N HIS A 74 0.51 3.17 -5.23
CA HIS A 74 -0.04 2.39 -4.13
C HIS A 74 -1.43 1.85 -4.43
N LYS A 75 -1.69 0.60 -4.06
CA LYS A 75 -3.03 0.00 -4.06
C LYS A 75 -3.86 0.68 -2.98
N LEU A 76 -4.93 1.41 -3.36
CA LEU A 76 -5.71 2.24 -2.45
C LEU A 76 -7.20 1.98 -2.63
N ASN A 77 -7.91 1.79 -1.52
CA ASN A 77 -9.36 1.71 -1.47
C ASN A 77 -9.93 3.13 -1.38
N LEU A 78 -10.20 3.72 -2.54
CA LEU A 78 -10.67 5.10 -2.68
C LEU A 78 -12.15 5.13 -3.08
N ASP A 79 -12.84 6.22 -2.71
CA ASP A 79 -14.14 6.53 -3.30
C ASP A 79 -14.00 7.20 -4.68
N SER A 80 -15.13 7.50 -5.33
CA SER A 80 -15.17 8.13 -6.65
C SER A 80 -14.51 9.51 -6.72
N LYS A 81 -14.20 10.12 -5.58
CA LYS A 81 -13.53 11.42 -5.45
C LYS A 81 -12.05 11.29 -5.11
N GLY A 82 -11.53 10.05 -5.02
CA GLY A 82 -10.16 9.79 -4.61
C GLY A 82 -9.94 9.89 -3.09
N VAL A 83 -11.02 9.83 -2.29
CA VAL A 83 -10.95 9.96 -0.83
C VAL A 83 -10.80 8.58 -0.20
N ILE A 84 -9.79 8.42 0.65
CA ILE A 84 -9.55 7.18 1.40
C ILE A 84 -10.37 7.14 2.69
N LEU A 85 -10.58 5.94 3.25
CA LEU A 85 -11.33 5.72 4.49
C LEU A 85 -12.74 6.34 4.44
N LYS A 86 -13.32 6.47 3.24
CA LYS A 86 -14.63 7.12 3.04
C LYS A 86 -14.72 8.49 3.76
N GLY A 87 -13.58 9.18 3.88
CA GLY A 87 -13.46 10.50 4.50
C GLY A 87 -13.48 10.51 6.03
N TYR A 88 -13.18 9.39 6.70
CA TYR A 88 -12.92 9.37 8.13
C TYR A 88 -11.50 9.85 8.42
N ASP A 89 -11.33 10.52 9.57
CA ASP A 89 -10.08 11.13 10.02
C ASP A 89 -9.07 10.06 10.47
N PRO A 90 -7.94 9.90 9.76
CA PRO A 90 -6.95 8.87 10.10
C PRO A 90 -6.25 9.11 11.45
N VAL A 91 -6.17 10.36 11.92
CA VAL A 91 -5.52 10.72 13.20
C VAL A 91 -6.42 10.34 14.39
N ALA A 92 -7.73 10.50 14.24
CA ALA A 92 -8.71 10.23 15.30
C ALA A 92 -8.67 8.77 15.80
N TYR A 93 -8.37 7.81 14.94
CA TYR A 93 -8.21 6.40 15.37
C TYR A 93 -7.12 6.23 16.42
N PHE A 94 -6.07 7.03 16.36
CA PHE A 94 -4.95 6.94 17.30
C PHE A 94 -5.16 7.81 18.53
N THR A 95 -5.72 9.00 18.36
CA THR A 95 -5.85 10.00 19.43
C THR A 95 -7.12 9.83 20.25
N GLN A 96 -8.22 9.51 19.57
CA GLN A 96 -9.55 9.42 20.18
C GLN A 96 -10.05 7.97 20.30
N LYS A 97 -9.36 7.00 19.67
CA LYS A 97 -9.80 5.57 19.62
C LYS A 97 -11.19 5.41 19.00
N LYS A 98 -11.55 6.28 18.07
CA LYS A 98 -12.87 6.34 17.43
C LYS A 98 -12.74 6.62 15.94
N ALA A 99 -13.68 6.08 15.16
CA ALA A 99 -13.92 6.48 13.80
C ALA A 99 -14.66 7.83 13.79
N VAL A 100 -13.97 8.91 13.47
CA VAL A 100 -14.51 10.26 13.45
C VAL A 100 -14.57 10.73 12.02
N LYS A 101 -15.74 11.28 11.59
CA LYS A 101 -15.90 11.79 10.25
C LYS A 101 -15.04 13.06 10.07
N GLY A 102 -14.23 13.08 9.02
CA GLY A 102 -13.51 14.26 8.58
C GLY A 102 -14.37 15.20 7.74
N SER A 103 -13.84 16.37 7.46
CA SER A 103 -14.45 17.39 6.62
C SER A 103 -13.54 17.73 5.44
N PRO A 104 -14.07 17.95 4.23
CA PRO A 104 -13.29 18.42 3.09
C PRO A 104 -12.64 19.80 3.33
N LYS A 105 -13.10 20.56 4.34
CA LYS A 105 -12.44 21.80 4.78
C LYS A 105 -11.01 21.56 5.28
N TYR A 106 -10.78 20.42 5.91
CA TYR A 106 -9.48 20.01 6.44
C TYR A 106 -9.00 18.78 5.67
N GLN A 107 -8.29 18.99 4.57
CA GLN A 107 -7.84 17.89 3.71
C GLN A 107 -6.40 18.05 3.25
N THR A 108 -5.80 16.95 2.86
CA THR A 108 -4.51 16.92 2.16
C THR A 108 -4.43 15.68 1.28
N THR A 109 -3.59 15.75 0.24
CA THR A 109 -3.26 14.59 -0.58
C THR A 109 -1.96 13.99 -0.09
N TYR A 110 -1.92 12.66 0.01
CA TYR A 110 -0.71 11.92 0.35
C TYR A 110 -0.72 10.56 -0.36
N GLN A 111 0.36 10.21 -1.06
CA GLN A 111 0.51 8.96 -1.81
C GLN A 111 -0.69 8.60 -2.70
N GLY A 112 -1.20 9.57 -3.47
CA GLY A 112 -2.30 9.34 -4.41
C GLY A 112 -3.71 9.33 -3.80
N ALA A 113 -3.86 9.47 -2.47
CA ALA A 113 -5.16 9.53 -1.80
C ALA A 113 -5.44 10.89 -1.18
N ILE A 114 -6.71 11.29 -1.15
CA ILE A 114 -7.20 12.45 -0.41
C ILE A 114 -7.62 11.99 0.99
N TYR A 115 -7.10 12.66 2.01
CA TYR A 115 -7.41 12.44 3.42
C TYR A 115 -8.21 13.60 3.97
N TYR A 116 -9.32 13.31 4.67
CA TYR A 116 -10.11 14.30 5.39
C TYR A 116 -9.82 14.22 6.89
N PHE A 117 -9.88 15.36 7.56
CA PHE A 117 -9.63 15.48 9.00
C PHE A 117 -10.78 16.17 9.69
N SER A 118 -10.98 15.85 10.95
CA SER A 118 -12.03 16.44 11.77
C SER A 118 -11.68 17.86 12.25
N SER A 119 -10.37 18.19 12.25
CA SER A 119 -9.85 19.47 12.72
C SER A 119 -8.58 19.91 11.97
N ALA A 120 -8.27 21.21 12.06
CA ALA A 120 -7.00 21.77 11.59
C ALA A 120 -5.80 21.15 12.35
N THR A 121 -5.99 20.81 13.63
CA THR A 121 -4.96 20.18 14.48
C THR A 121 -4.62 18.79 13.99
N ASP A 122 -5.62 17.95 13.64
CA ASP A 122 -5.39 16.61 13.11
C ASP A 122 -4.75 16.66 11.73
N LEU A 123 -5.16 17.59 10.86
CA LEU A 123 -4.49 17.85 9.60
C LEU A 123 -3.00 18.20 9.79
N ALA A 124 -2.70 19.09 10.73
CA ALA A 124 -1.31 19.48 11.03
C ALA A 124 -0.52 18.29 11.62
N THR A 125 -1.15 17.50 12.45
CA THR A 125 -0.56 16.28 13.04
C THR A 125 -0.23 15.24 11.98
N PHE A 126 -1.16 15.00 11.05
CA PHE A 126 -0.93 14.11 9.91
C PHE A 126 0.25 14.58 9.05
N LYS A 127 0.27 15.87 8.68
CA LYS A 127 1.34 16.45 7.83
C LYS A 127 2.74 16.29 8.43
N LYS A 128 2.88 16.26 9.76
CA LYS A 128 4.18 16.03 10.44
C LYS A 128 4.67 14.59 10.29
N SER A 129 3.78 13.60 10.21
CA SER A 129 4.14 12.18 10.17
C SER A 129 3.07 11.35 9.44
N PRO A 130 2.86 11.54 8.14
CA PRO A 130 1.75 10.91 7.42
C PRO A 130 1.79 9.37 7.48
N SER A 131 2.98 8.78 7.33
CA SER A 131 3.16 7.33 7.32
C SER A 131 2.70 6.63 8.61
N LYS A 132 2.63 7.36 9.72
CA LYS A 132 2.11 6.85 10.99
C LYS A 132 0.60 6.61 10.97
N TYR A 133 -0.13 7.42 10.22
CA TYR A 133 -1.60 7.49 10.29
C TYR A 133 -2.32 6.85 9.10
N VAL A 134 -1.60 6.54 8.02
CA VAL A 134 -2.19 5.87 6.86
C VAL A 134 -2.67 4.45 7.22
N PRO A 135 -3.80 4.00 6.67
CA PRO A 135 -4.26 2.64 6.91
C PRO A 135 -3.34 1.63 6.23
N GLN A 136 -3.15 0.49 6.86
CA GLN A 136 -2.45 -0.63 6.25
C GLN A 136 -3.28 -1.19 5.09
N TYR A 137 -2.61 -1.84 4.17
CA TYR A 137 -3.22 -2.44 2.97
C TYR A 137 -4.10 -1.44 2.18
N GLY A 138 -3.65 -0.18 2.09
CA GLY A 138 -4.36 0.86 1.34
C GLY A 138 -5.81 1.12 1.78
N GLY A 139 -6.21 0.70 2.98
CA GLY A 139 -7.58 0.82 3.47
C GLY A 139 -8.53 -0.28 3.00
N PHE A 140 -8.01 -1.35 2.40
CA PHE A 140 -8.76 -2.59 2.17
C PHE A 140 -8.96 -3.37 3.47
N CYS A 141 -9.93 -4.28 3.47
CA CYS A 141 -10.20 -5.17 4.60
C CYS A 141 -8.98 -6.05 4.90
N ALA A 142 -8.41 -5.93 6.10
CA ALA A 142 -7.24 -6.71 6.50
C ALA A 142 -7.49 -8.23 6.43
N ASN A 143 -8.69 -8.69 6.83
CA ASN A 143 -9.08 -10.10 6.72
C ASN A 143 -9.24 -10.54 5.27
N GLY A 144 -9.80 -9.66 4.42
CA GLY A 144 -9.87 -9.91 2.98
C GLY A 144 -8.49 -10.12 2.38
N ILE A 145 -7.53 -9.22 2.68
CA ILE A 145 -6.15 -9.37 2.18
C ILE A 145 -5.50 -10.65 2.69
N ALA A 146 -5.68 -11.02 3.96
CA ALA A 146 -5.18 -12.29 4.51
C ALA A 146 -5.73 -13.52 3.76
N ASN A 147 -6.93 -13.42 3.20
CA ASN A 147 -7.62 -14.47 2.45
C ASN A 147 -7.56 -14.29 0.91
N ARG A 148 -6.65 -13.43 0.41
CA ARG A 148 -6.48 -13.12 -1.02
C ARG A 148 -7.74 -12.53 -1.67
N GLN A 149 -8.46 -11.68 -0.95
CA GLN A 149 -9.66 -11.00 -1.41
C GLN A 149 -9.53 -9.49 -1.18
N ALA A 150 -9.57 -8.71 -2.24
CA ALA A 150 -9.54 -7.25 -2.17
C ALA A 150 -10.95 -6.70 -1.91
N SER A 151 -11.44 -6.85 -0.69
CA SER A 151 -12.72 -6.28 -0.26
C SER A 151 -12.53 -4.91 0.39
N ALA A 152 -13.49 -3.99 0.20
CA ALA A 152 -13.46 -2.68 0.82
C ALA A 152 -13.49 -2.79 2.34
N GLY A 153 -12.68 -1.97 3.03
CA GLY A 153 -12.77 -1.80 4.47
C GLY A 153 -13.94 -0.88 4.84
N ASP A 154 -14.59 -1.17 5.97
CA ASP A 154 -15.48 -0.24 6.64
C ASP A 154 -14.66 0.58 7.66
N PRO A 155 -14.57 1.92 7.52
CA PRO A 155 -13.81 2.75 8.44
C PRO A 155 -14.30 2.72 9.89
N THR A 156 -15.53 2.26 10.13
CA THR A 156 -16.08 2.12 11.49
C THR A 156 -15.68 0.81 12.16
N VAL A 157 -15.19 -0.16 11.38
CA VAL A 157 -14.70 -1.46 11.84
C VAL A 157 -13.19 -1.48 11.74
N PHE A 158 -12.51 -1.17 12.82
CA PHE A 158 -11.06 -0.93 12.83
C PHE A 158 -10.38 -1.39 14.11
N PHE A 159 -9.09 -1.61 14.02
CA PHE A 159 -8.23 -1.77 15.19
C PHE A 159 -6.85 -1.13 14.94
N VAL A 160 -6.21 -0.73 16.02
CA VAL A 160 -4.83 -0.24 15.99
C VAL A 160 -3.95 -1.28 16.68
N LEU A 161 -3.01 -1.82 15.94
CA LEU A 161 -2.07 -2.82 16.43
C LEU A 161 -0.63 -2.37 16.18
N LYS A 162 0.18 -2.35 17.24
CA LYS A 162 1.60 -1.92 17.17
C LYS A 162 1.78 -0.56 16.45
N GLY A 163 0.85 0.38 16.69
CA GLY A 163 0.89 1.71 16.08
C GLY A 163 0.49 1.77 14.60
N LYS A 164 -0.12 0.74 14.05
CA LYS A 164 -0.63 0.66 12.68
C LYS A 164 -2.14 0.54 12.67
N LEU A 165 -2.80 1.26 11.76
CA LEU A 165 -4.25 1.23 11.58
C LEU A 165 -4.64 0.14 10.58
N TYR A 166 -5.58 -0.70 10.97
CA TYR A 166 -6.22 -1.71 10.13
C TYR A 166 -7.72 -1.48 10.11
N VAL A 167 -8.35 -1.71 8.96
CA VAL A 167 -9.80 -1.70 8.80
C VAL A 167 -10.27 -3.06 8.31
N CYS A 168 -11.50 -3.45 8.67
CA CYS A 168 -12.14 -4.67 8.22
C CYS A 168 -13.48 -4.37 7.56
N ALA A 169 -14.00 -5.30 6.78
CA ALA A 169 -15.27 -5.11 6.06
C ALA A 169 -16.49 -5.22 7.00
N SER A 170 -16.37 -5.99 8.08
CA SER A 170 -17.42 -6.20 9.08
C SER A 170 -16.82 -6.59 10.43
N PRO A 171 -17.59 -6.52 11.52
CA PRO A 171 -17.16 -6.99 12.84
C PRO A 171 -16.76 -8.48 12.85
N GLU A 172 -17.42 -9.32 12.05
CA GLU A 172 -17.08 -10.73 11.91
C GLU A 172 -15.71 -10.91 11.26
N ALA A 173 -15.42 -10.12 10.20
CA ALA A 173 -14.13 -10.13 9.52
C ALA A 173 -13.00 -9.64 10.47
N GLU A 174 -13.29 -8.65 11.31
CA GLU A 174 -12.35 -8.20 12.34
C GLU A 174 -12.09 -9.31 13.36
N LYS A 175 -13.15 -9.94 13.89
CA LYS A 175 -13.05 -11.05 14.85
C LYS A 175 -12.27 -12.22 14.28
N GLU A 176 -12.54 -12.60 13.03
CA GLU A 176 -11.80 -13.66 12.33
C GLU A 176 -10.31 -13.30 12.22
N PHE A 177 -9.99 -12.08 11.77
CA PHE A 177 -8.61 -11.63 11.69
C PHE A 177 -7.90 -11.66 13.04
N GLN A 178 -8.57 -11.23 14.10
CA GLN A 178 -8.02 -11.17 15.45
C GLN A 178 -7.94 -12.54 16.14
N SER A 179 -8.68 -13.55 15.69
CA SER A 179 -8.63 -14.91 16.26
C SER A 179 -7.24 -15.54 16.18
N ASN A 180 -6.45 -15.20 15.15
CA ASN A 180 -5.05 -15.59 15.01
C ASN A 180 -4.25 -14.44 14.37
N THR A 181 -4.19 -13.33 15.06
CA THR A 181 -3.62 -12.06 14.56
C THR A 181 -2.24 -12.21 13.95
N GLN A 182 -1.33 -12.96 14.61
CA GLN A 182 0.05 -13.09 14.10
C GLN A 182 0.11 -13.85 12.79
N THR A 183 -0.65 -14.93 12.66
CA THR A 183 -0.72 -15.71 11.41
C THR A 183 -1.39 -14.90 10.31
N ASN A 184 -2.51 -14.22 10.62
CA ASN A 184 -3.27 -13.45 9.66
C ASN A 184 -2.49 -12.21 9.18
N LEU A 185 -1.71 -11.56 10.04
CA LEU A 185 -0.77 -10.51 9.61
C LEU A 185 0.26 -11.04 8.63
N LYS A 186 0.92 -12.18 8.94
CA LYS A 186 1.91 -12.76 8.02
C LYS A 186 1.30 -13.09 6.66
N LYS A 187 0.09 -13.65 6.63
CA LYS A 187 -0.65 -13.92 5.40
C LYS A 187 -0.95 -12.63 4.66
N ALA A 188 -1.49 -11.63 5.35
CA ALA A 188 -1.86 -10.36 4.75
C ALA A 188 -0.63 -9.62 4.18
N ASP A 189 0.48 -9.57 4.93
CA ASP A 189 1.71 -8.94 4.47
C ASP A 189 2.25 -9.64 3.21
N SER A 190 2.36 -10.98 3.22
CA SER A 190 2.79 -11.75 2.05
C SER A 190 1.86 -11.56 0.86
N ASN A 191 0.56 -11.62 1.10
CA ASN A 191 -0.43 -11.47 0.04
C ASN A 191 -0.47 -10.04 -0.52
N TRP A 192 -0.16 -9.02 0.31
CA TRP A 192 -0.18 -7.63 -0.13
C TRP A 192 0.89 -7.32 -1.18
N ASP A 193 2.05 -7.95 -1.07
CA ASP A 193 3.13 -7.80 -2.05
C ASP A 193 2.69 -8.35 -3.43
N ASP A 194 1.94 -9.47 -3.43
CA ASP A 194 1.45 -10.14 -4.65
C ASP A 194 0.10 -9.57 -5.15
N ALA A 195 -0.54 -8.67 -4.39
CA ALA A 195 -1.92 -8.24 -4.63
C ALA A 195 -2.15 -7.52 -5.97
N TYR A 196 -1.10 -7.14 -6.72
CA TYR A 196 -1.25 -6.63 -8.08
C TYR A 196 -1.93 -7.64 -9.01
N GLU A 197 -1.74 -8.93 -8.78
CA GLU A 197 -2.31 -9.99 -9.60
C GLU A 197 -3.82 -10.17 -9.40
N TRP A 198 -4.39 -9.67 -8.28
CA TRP A 198 -5.82 -9.87 -7.97
C TRP A 198 -6.70 -8.72 -8.45
N PHE A 199 -6.10 -7.59 -8.78
CA PHE A 199 -6.81 -6.41 -9.26
C PHE A 199 -6.89 -6.35 -10.80
N TYR A 200 -6.32 -7.34 -11.50
CA TYR A 200 -6.34 -7.50 -12.94
C TYR A 200 -6.94 -8.85 -13.34
#